data_d408f6bf5d654258a75ca09349f66773
#
_entry.id   d408f6bf5d654258a75ca09349f66773
#
_cell.length_a   1.000
_cell.length_b   1.000
_cell.length_c   1.000
_cell.angle_alpha   90.00
_cell.angle_beta   90.00
_cell.angle_gamma   90.00
#
_symmetry.space_group_name_H-M   'P 1'
#
loop_
_entity.id
_entity.type
_entity.pdbx_description
1 polymer ?
#
loop_
_entity_poly.entity_id
_entity_poly.type
_entity_poly.pdbx_seq_one_letter_code
_entity_poly.pdbx_strand_id
1 'polypeptide(L)'
;MKRSLYLIILLLLVTQACSVSSPAELPTSTPAPTDTLQPTLTPLPTETATPKPTSTPDKTATAAFESTAAAQNVLDELDELLGDTDIPYQNGHLEWQQEKPLMVSLKGPSWDYVEVDDDLVGKNFIMKTDVTWEASGIIICSAIFRSEPNLEQGKQYKFSYLRLSGLPAWEIDVFEYGRPQNSPTKTQFSDAIDLDNRATNQVVLVAQDEQFNLYINGVHQGRYYDYSKQRMEGVFGFSADQDSGEGSCNYENSWVWALE
;
A
#
# COMPACT_ATOMS: atom_id res chain seq x y z
N MET A 1 -34.28 37.49 15.60
CA MET A 1 -35.39 36.68 15.09
C MET A 1 -35.58 36.78 13.57
N LYS A 2 -34.51 36.91 12.74
CA LYS A 2 -34.62 36.94 11.27
C LYS A 2 -33.82 35.85 10.53
N ARG A 3 -33.17 34.94 11.23
CA ARG A 3 -32.37 33.83 10.64
C ARG A 3 -33.06 32.48 10.53
N SER A 4 -34.28 32.34 11.15
CA SER A 4 -35.01 31.07 11.17
C SER A 4 -35.97 30.88 10.00
N LEU A 5 -36.20 31.94 9.20
CA LEU A 5 -37.21 31.90 8.11
C LEU A 5 -36.65 31.40 6.78
N TYR A 6 -35.30 31.39 6.58
CA TYR A 6 -34.67 30.93 5.33
C TYR A 6 -34.46 29.41 5.27
N LEU A 7 -34.51 28.71 6.42
CA LEU A 7 -34.32 27.26 6.47
C LEU A 7 -35.56 26.46 6.08
N ILE A 8 -36.74 27.08 6.13
CA ILE A 8 -38.03 26.40 5.83
C ILE A 8 -38.37 26.45 4.33
N ILE A 9 -37.83 27.39 3.59
CA ILE A 9 -38.11 27.53 2.15
C ILE A 9 -37.26 26.60 1.29
N LEU A 10 -36.14 26.09 1.78
CA LEU A 10 -35.23 25.19 1.03
C LEU A 10 -35.65 23.72 1.08
N LEU A 11 -36.66 23.35 1.92
CA LEU A 11 -37.07 21.94 2.10
C LEU A 11 -38.28 21.52 1.24
N LEU A 12 -38.79 22.39 0.35
CA LEU A 12 -40.04 22.15 -0.40
C LEU A 12 -39.85 21.97 -1.91
N LEU A 13 -38.64 21.78 -2.42
CA LEU A 13 -38.38 21.75 -3.87
C LEU A 13 -37.74 20.45 -4.41
N VAL A 14 -37.81 19.34 -3.68
CA VAL A 14 -37.29 18.03 -4.20
C VAL A 14 -38.37 16.96 -4.04
N THR A 15 -39.48 17.10 -4.76
CA THR A 15 -40.37 15.95 -5.04
C THR A 15 -40.90 16.08 -6.48
N GLN A 16 -40.15 15.62 -7.47
CA GLN A 16 -40.70 15.27 -8.78
C GLN A 16 -40.07 13.99 -9.30
N ALA A 17 -40.74 12.90 -9.13
CA ALA A 17 -41.26 11.96 -10.13
C ALA A 17 -40.19 11.32 -11.08
N CYS A 18 -39.81 10.10 -10.76
CA CYS A 18 -39.42 9.11 -11.76
C CYS A 18 -40.64 8.29 -12.17
N SER A 19 -41.11 8.52 -13.40
CA SER A 19 -42.03 7.61 -14.08
C SER A 19 -41.19 6.50 -14.77
N VAL A 20 -41.35 5.28 -14.32
CA VAL A 20 -40.81 4.06 -14.94
C VAL A 20 -41.73 3.68 -16.09
N SER A 21 -41.23 3.74 -17.33
CA SER A 21 -41.90 3.15 -18.50
C SER A 21 -41.46 1.70 -18.66
N SER A 22 -42.44 0.77 -18.61
CA SER A 22 -42.22 -0.65 -18.92
C SER A 22 -41.89 -0.85 -20.40
N PRO A 23 -40.96 -1.74 -20.76
CA PRO A 23 -40.76 -2.13 -22.15
C PRO A 23 -41.84 -3.08 -22.61
N ALA A 24 -42.38 -2.83 -23.80
CA ALA A 24 -43.34 -3.66 -24.50
C ALA A 24 -42.68 -4.95 -24.95
N GLU A 25 -43.37 -6.08 -24.72
CA GLU A 25 -42.97 -7.39 -25.21
C GLU A 25 -43.16 -7.47 -26.76
N LEU A 26 -42.07 -7.86 -27.45
CA LEU A 26 -42.14 -8.24 -28.89
C LEU A 26 -42.75 -9.63 -29.03
N PRO A 27 -43.59 -9.86 -30.04
CA PRO A 27 -44.14 -11.18 -30.32
C PRO A 27 -43.09 -12.14 -30.81
N THR A 28 -43.00 -13.30 -30.21
CA THR A 28 -42.12 -14.42 -30.58
C THR A 28 -42.63 -15.04 -31.91
N SER A 29 -41.80 -15.02 -32.91
CA SER A 29 -42.06 -15.72 -34.18
C SER A 29 -41.89 -17.24 -34.03
N THR A 30 -42.92 -17.99 -34.43
CA THR A 30 -42.90 -19.45 -34.48
C THR A 30 -41.92 -19.94 -35.57
N PRO A 31 -41.02 -20.86 -35.27
CA PRO A 31 -40.12 -21.42 -36.28
C PRO A 31 -40.87 -22.36 -37.24
N ALA A 32 -40.53 -22.23 -38.51
CA ALA A 32 -41.02 -23.12 -39.57
C ALA A 32 -40.44 -24.54 -39.41
N PRO A 33 -41.14 -25.59 -39.92
CA PRO A 33 -40.67 -26.96 -39.81
C PRO A 33 -39.39 -27.17 -40.67
N THR A 34 -38.38 -27.73 -40.00
CA THR A 34 -37.09 -28.07 -40.64
C THR A 34 -37.19 -29.36 -41.41
N ASP A 35 -36.79 -29.34 -42.68
CA ASP A 35 -36.71 -30.51 -43.56
C ASP A 35 -35.76 -31.56 -42.96
N THR A 36 -36.25 -32.81 -42.96
CA THR A 36 -35.48 -33.97 -42.48
C THR A 36 -34.34 -34.27 -43.45
N LEU A 37 -33.11 -34.05 -42.99
CA LEU A 37 -31.92 -34.39 -43.77
C LEU A 37 -31.73 -35.90 -43.91
N GLN A 38 -31.44 -36.33 -45.12
CA GLN A 38 -31.09 -37.68 -45.51
C GLN A 38 -29.86 -38.17 -44.75
N PRO A 39 -29.78 -39.45 -44.31
CA PRO A 39 -28.63 -39.94 -43.56
C PRO A 39 -27.36 -39.91 -44.43
N THR A 40 -26.39 -39.14 -43.96
CA THR A 40 -25.05 -39.07 -44.52
C THR A 40 -24.24 -40.29 -44.06
N LEU A 41 -23.55 -40.95 -45.00
CA LEU A 41 -22.67 -42.08 -44.70
C LEU A 41 -21.61 -41.66 -43.66
N THR A 42 -21.54 -42.39 -42.55
CA THR A 42 -20.58 -42.19 -41.46
C THR A 42 -19.16 -42.43 -41.99
N PRO A 43 -18.27 -41.47 -41.95
CA PRO A 43 -16.86 -41.72 -42.29
C PRO A 43 -16.23 -42.68 -41.28
N LEU A 44 -15.38 -43.57 -41.79
CA LEU A 44 -14.57 -44.49 -41.01
C LEU A 44 -13.75 -43.71 -39.98
N PRO A 45 -13.65 -44.15 -38.70
CA PRO A 45 -12.89 -43.44 -37.68
C PRO A 45 -11.42 -43.34 -38.12
N THR A 46 -10.95 -42.11 -38.31
CA THR A 46 -9.54 -41.79 -38.48
C THR A 46 -8.87 -41.98 -37.13
N GLU A 47 -7.80 -42.74 -37.05
CA GLU A 47 -6.99 -42.86 -35.83
C GLU A 47 -6.52 -41.46 -35.37
N THR A 48 -7.11 -40.96 -34.30
CA THR A 48 -6.68 -39.70 -33.70
C THR A 48 -5.37 -39.95 -32.96
N ALA A 49 -4.28 -39.37 -33.45
CA ALA A 49 -3.00 -39.42 -32.77
C ALA A 49 -3.18 -38.95 -31.32
N THR A 50 -2.87 -39.81 -30.35
CA THR A 50 -2.90 -39.45 -28.93
C THR A 50 -1.96 -38.28 -28.71
N PRO A 51 -2.45 -37.13 -28.19
CA PRO A 51 -1.58 -35.99 -27.94
C PRO A 51 -0.48 -36.39 -26.94
N LYS A 52 0.78 -36.14 -27.36
CA LYS A 52 1.93 -36.31 -26.49
C LYS A 52 1.67 -35.49 -25.22
N PRO A 53 1.83 -36.05 -23.99
CA PRO A 53 1.62 -35.29 -22.76
C PRO A 53 2.53 -34.07 -22.77
N THR A 54 1.95 -32.89 -22.70
CA THR A 54 2.66 -31.62 -22.48
C THR A 54 3.19 -31.69 -21.06
N SER A 55 4.50 -31.48 -20.87
CA SER A 55 5.08 -31.42 -19.53
C SER A 55 4.37 -30.35 -18.73
N THR A 56 3.76 -30.72 -17.61
CA THR A 56 3.22 -29.76 -16.65
C THR A 56 4.39 -28.91 -16.15
N PRO A 57 4.28 -27.56 -16.15
CA PRO A 57 5.33 -26.72 -15.59
C PRO A 57 5.65 -27.13 -14.15
N ASP A 58 6.92 -27.21 -13.81
CA ASP A 58 7.36 -27.46 -12.45
C ASP A 58 7.09 -26.19 -11.61
N LYS A 59 6.08 -26.24 -10.75
CA LYS A 59 5.67 -25.11 -9.91
C LYS A 59 6.79 -24.64 -9.00
N THR A 60 7.65 -25.55 -8.53
CA THR A 60 8.78 -25.20 -7.66
C THR A 60 9.84 -24.41 -8.44
N ALA A 61 10.15 -24.85 -9.68
CA ALA A 61 11.10 -24.13 -10.52
C ALA A 61 10.55 -22.74 -10.94
N THR A 62 9.24 -22.62 -11.17
CA THR A 62 8.61 -21.34 -11.49
C THR A 62 8.68 -20.39 -10.29
N ALA A 63 8.32 -20.84 -9.09
CA ALA A 63 8.37 -20.02 -7.87
C ALA A 63 9.80 -19.54 -7.54
N ALA A 64 10.80 -20.42 -7.67
CA ALA A 64 12.20 -20.04 -7.47
C ALA A 64 12.69 -19.00 -8.50
N PHE A 65 12.26 -19.12 -9.75
CA PHE A 65 12.59 -18.12 -10.78
C PHE A 65 11.93 -16.77 -10.50
N GLU A 66 10.66 -16.76 -10.13
CA GLU A 66 9.91 -15.53 -9.79
C GLU A 66 10.54 -14.84 -8.57
N SER A 67 10.89 -15.56 -7.52
CA SER A 67 11.58 -15.02 -6.34
C SER A 67 12.94 -14.41 -6.69
N THR A 68 13.73 -15.06 -7.57
CA THR A 68 15.02 -14.53 -8.01
C THR A 68 14.85 -13.26 -8.84
N ALA A 69 13.84 -13.22 -9.73
CA ALA A 69 13.55 -12.06 -10.54
C ALA A 69 13.07 -10.87 -9.69
N ALA A 70 12.24 -11.12 -8.69
CA ALA A 70 11.79 -10.10 -7.75
C ALA A 70 12.96 -9.49 -6.97
N ALA A 71 13.85 -10.31 -6.44
CA ALA A 71 15.05 -9.86 -5.74
C ALA A 71 15.98 -9.04 -6.64
N GLN A 72 16.14 -9.43 -7.92
CA GLN A 72 16.95 -8.67 -8.86
C GLN A 72 16.33 -7.30 -9.18
N ASN A 73 15.01 -7.22 -9.35
CA ASN A 73 14.34 -5.94 -9.58
C ASN A 73 14.53 -4.98 -8.40
N VAL A 74 14.42 -5.49 -7.17
CA VAL A 74 14.66 -4.67 -5.96
C VAL A 74 16.13 -4.24 -5.87
N LEU A 75 17.06 -5.11 -6.24
CA LEU A 75 18.49 -4.77 -6.26
C LEU A 75 18.80 -3.67 -7.28
N ASP A 76 18.21 -3.75 -8.47
CA ASP A 76 18.35 -2.72 -9.52
C ASP A 76 17.77 -1.37 -9.04
N GLU A 77 16.63 -1.40 -8.32
CA GLU A 77 16.04 -0.20 -7.70
C GLU A 77 16.93 0.36 -6.57
N LEU A 78 17.55 -0.50 -5.77
CA LEU A 78 18.50 -0.10 -4.75
C LEU A 78 19.76 0.56 -5.34
N ASP A 79 20.26 0.07 -6.47
CA ASP A 79 21.38 0.69 -7.19
C ASP A 79 21.00 2.10 -7.66
N GLU A 80 19.76 2.32 -8.11
CA GLU A 80 19.27 3.65 -8.50
C GLU A 80 19.11 4.58 -7.29
N LEU A 81 18.55 4.08 -6.19
CA LEU A 81 18.23 4.88 -5.00
C LEU A 81 19.44 5.18 -4.11
N LEU A 82 20.36 4.24 -3.98
CA LEU A 82 21.41 4.25 -2.97
C LEU A 82 22.83 3.99 -3.54
N GLY A 83 22.98 3.81 -4.85
CA GLY A 83 24.25 3.44 -5.49
C GLY A 83 25.41 4.39 -5.21
N ASP A 84 25.12 5.66 -4.94
CA ASP A 84 26.11 6.69 -4.60
C ASP A 84 26.36 6.81 -3.07
N THR A 85 25.88 5.85 -2.27
CA THR A 85 25.98 5.86 -0.80
C THR A 85 26.92 4.78 -0.28
N ASP A 86 27.33 4.88 0.99
CA ASP A 86 28.14 3.88 1.68
C ASP A 86 27.32 2.75 2.31
N ILE A 87 26.03 2.61 1.95
CA ILE A 87 25.13 1.59 2.52
C ILE A 87 25.43 0.24 1.85
N PRO A 88 25.80 -0.81 2.59
CA PRO A 88 26.25 -2.09 2.02
C PRO A 88 25.08 -3.03 1.66
N TYR A 89 24.14 -2.57 0.80
CA TYR A 89 22.95 -3.34 0.44
C TYR A 89 23.25 -4.55 -0.47
N GLN A 90 24.40 -4.59 -1.16
CA GLN A 90 24.75 -5.66 -2.10
C GLN A 90 24.88 -7.05 -1.45
N ASN A 91 25.15 -7.10 -0.14
CA ASN A 91 25.27 -8.35 0.62
C ASN A 91 23.93 -8.78 1.26
N GLY A 92 22.87 -7.99 1.08
CA GLY A 92 21.57 -8.28 1.62
C GLY A 92 20.73 -9.21 0.74
N HIS A 93 19.48 -9.36 1.13
CA HIS A 93 18.49 -10.14 0.37
C HIS A 93 17.08 -9.58 0.55
N LEU A 94 16.22 -9.88 -0.43
CA LEU A 94 14.81 -9.54 -0.36
C LEU A 94 14.11 -10.42 0.68
N GLU A 95 13.64 -9.80 1.76
CA GLU A 95 12.95 -10.47 2.85
C GLU A 95 11.44 -10.50 2.60
N TRP A 96 10.90 -9.40 2.08
CA TRP A 96 9.49 -9.28 1.79
C TRP A 96 9.25 -8.31 0.63
N GLN A 97 8.23 -8.61 -0.17
CA GLN A 97 7.71 -7.73 -1.20
C GLN A 97 6.18 -7.77 -1.20
N GLN A 98 5.60 -6.61 -1.31
CA GLN A 98 4.17 -6.42 -1.34
C GLN A 98 3.52 -7.07 -2.58
N GLU A 99 2.50 -7.90 -2.37
CA GLU A 99 1.71 -8.49 -3.44
C GLU A 99 0.49 -7.65 -3.83
N LYS A 100 -0.07 -6.91 -2.87
CA LYS A 100 -1.31 -6.13 -3.05
C LYS A 100 -1.20 -4.81 -2.30
N PRO A 101 -1.79 -3.72 -2.82
CA PRO A 101 -1.85 -2.45 -2.10
C PRO A 101 -2.38 -2.61 -0.68
N LEU A 102 -1.75 -1.94 0.28
CA LEU A 102 -2.17 -1.85 1.66
C LEU A 102 -2.75 -0.45 1.90
N MET A 103 -3.97 -0.39 2.41
CA MET A 103 -4.67 0.89 2.59
C MET A 103 -5.24 1.01 3.99
N VAL A 104 -5.00 2.16 4.61
CA VAL A 104 -5.65 2.57 5.87
C VAL A 104 -6.58 3.72 5.56
N SER A 105 -7.88 3.55 5.84
CA SER A 105 -8.93 4.54 5.59
C SER A 105 -9.58 4.97 6.89
N LEU A 106 -9.70 6.29 7.09
CA LEU A 106 -10.15 6.88 8.34
C LEU A 106 -11.36 7.78 8.14
N LYS A 107 -12.16 7.89 9.18
CA LYS A 107 -13.30 8.80 9.25
C LYS A 107 -13.38 9.48 10.63
N GLY A 108 -13.38 10.82 10.61
CA GLY A 108 -13.31 11.63 11.82
C GLY A 108 -11.93 11.56 12.50
N PRO A 109 -11.79 12.08 13.72
CA PRO A 109 -10.54 11.99 14.47
C PRO A 109 -10.31 10.54 14.91
N SER A 110 -9.39 9.87 14.21
CA SER A 110 -9.10 8.44 14.41
C SER A 110 -7.72 8.07 13.90
N TRP A 111 -7.26 6.91 14.29
CA TRP A 111 -6.07 6.26 13.75
C TRP A 111 -6.36 4.76 13.55
N ASP A 112 -5.61 4.16 12.61
CA ASP A 112 -5.69 2.72 12.32
C ASP A 112 -4.37 2.28 11.69
N TYR A 113 -4.18 0.96 11.57
CA TYR A 113 -2.96 0.38 11.02
C TYR A 113 -3.27 -0.87 10.21
N VAL A 114 -2.28 -1.29 9.43
CA VAL A 114 -2.24 -2.56 8.71
C VAL A 114 -0.88 -3.21 8.94
N GLU A 115 -0.89 -4.49 9.29
CA GLU A 115 0.31 -5.31 9.41
C GLU A 115 0.83 -5.65 8.00
N VAL A 116 2.15 -5.75 7.88
CA VAL A 116 2.79 -6.14 6.61
C VAL A 116 2.77 -7.65 6.48
N ASP A 117 3.35 -8.35 7.46
CA ASP A 117 3.42 -9.79 7.55
C ASP A 117 3.80 -10.16 9.00
N ASP A 118 3.05 -11.06 9.63
CA ASP A 118 3.21 -11.42 11.04
C ASP A 118 4.57 -12.08 11.35
N ASP A 119 5.16 -12.74 10.36
CA ASP A 119 6.43 -13.44 10.49
C ASP A 119 7.65 -12.60 10.09
N LEU A 120 7.42 -11.41 9.49
CA LEU A 120 8.47 -10.52 9.05
C LEU A 120 9.09 -9.74 10.23
N VAL A 121 10.32 -10.06 10.57
CA VAL A 121 11.09 -9.40 11.64
C VAL A 121 12.38 -8.81 11.09
N GLY A 122 12.56 -7.49 11.21
CA GLY A 122 13.77 -6.81 10.73
C GLY A 122 14.58 -6.20 11.86
N LYS A 123 15.92 -6.40 11.77
CA LYS A 123 16.92 -5.75 12.60
C LYS A 123 17.64 -4.66 11.83
N ASN A 124 18.42 -5.04 10.83
CA ASN A 124 19.07 -4.14 9.89
C ASN A 124 18.41 -4.32 8.54
N PHE A 125 17.89 -3.28 7.97
CA PHE A 125 17.08 -3.40 6.75
C PHE A 125 17.01 -2.07 5.97
N ILE A 126 16.59 -2.19 4.73
CA ILE A 126 16.07 -1.09 3.93
C ILE A 126 14.59 -1.39 3.68
N MET A 127 13.73 -0.43 3.97
CA MET A 127 12.31 -0.49 3.67
C MET A 127 11.96 0.63 2.69
N LYS A 128 11.25 0.28 1.61
CA LYS A 128 10.72 1.26 0.66
C LYS A 128 9.22 1.12 0.57
N THR A 129 8.55 2.22 0.38
CA THR A 129 7.12 2.27 0.05
C THR A 129 6.80 3.52 -0.75
N ASP A 130 5.85 3.41 -1.67
CA ASP A 130 5.20 4.53 -2.31
C ASP A 130 3.90 4.80 -1.56
N VAL A 131 3.72 6.02 -1.05
CA VAL A 131 2.52 6.38 -0.30
C VAL A 131 1.73 7.44 -1.02
N THR A 132 0.45 7.17 -1.22
CA THR A 132 -0.51 8.13 -1.76
C THR A 132 -1.53 8.46 -0.68
N TRP A 133 -1.65 9.73 -0.33
CA TRP A 133 -2.67 10.18 0.59
C TRP A 133 -3.85 10.86 -0.10
N GLU A 134 -5.03 10.67 0.47
CA GLU A 134 -6.22 11.44 0.15
C GLU A 134 -6.88 11.91 1.45
N ALA A 135 -7.01 13.22 1.66
CA ALA A 135 -7.58 13.74 2.89
C ALA A 135 -8.26 15.08 2.69
N SER A 136 -9.34 15.30 3.45
CA SER A 136 -10.01 16.59 3.57
C SER A 136 -9.49 17.44 4.74
N GLY A 137 -8.63 16.88 5.59
CA GLY A 137 -8.03 17.51 6.77
C GLY A 137 -6.53 17.23 6.87
N ILE A 138 -6.02 17.27 8.09
CA ILE A 138 -4.65 16.83 8.42
C ILE A 138 -4.66 15.31 8.41
N ILE A 139 -3.73 14.72 7.66
CA ILE A 139 -3.46 13.29 7.68
C ILE A 139 -1.97 13.05 7.90
N ILE A 140 -1.67 12.00 8.65
CA ILE A 140 -0.34 11.50 8.93
C ILE A 140 -0.30 10.07 8.42
N CYS A 141 0.51 9.81 7.42
CA CYS A 141 0.79 8.46 6.98
C CYS A 141 2.12 8.01 7.60
N SER A 142 2.21 6.77 8.07
CA SER A 142 3.42 6.32 8.77
C SER A 142 3.83 4.91 8.38
N ALA A 143 5.14 4.72 8.27
CA ALA A 143 5.76 3.40 8.28
C ALA A 143 6.12 3.02 9.72
N ILE A 144 5.65 1.86 10.17
CA ILE A 144 5.95 1.26 11.47
C ILE A 144 7.08 0.26 11.28
N PHE A 145 8.08 0.30 12.11
CA PHE A 145 9.22 -0.62 12.05
C PHE A 145 9.78 -0.96 13.43
N ARG A 146 10.46 -2.08 13.51
CA ARG A 146 11.00 -2.62 14.75
C ARG A 146 9.96 -2.63 15.88
N SER A 147 8.71 -2.96 15.53
CA SER A 147 7.60 -2.99 16.48
C SER A 147 7.60 -4.29 17.30
N GLU A 148 7.05 -4.26 18.50
CA GLU A 148 6.48 -5.46 19.11
C GLU A 148 5.32 -5.97 18.25
N PRO A 149 4.98 -7.28 18.30
CA PRO A 149 3.95 -7.85 17.44
C PRO A 149 2.57 -7.17 17.55
N ASN A 150 2.27 -6.55 18.69
CA ASN A 150 1.04 -5.79 18.87
C ASN A 150 1.26 -4.34 18.41
N LEU A 151 0.90 -4.02 17.18
CA LEU A 151 1.06 -2.67 16.60
C LEU A 151 0.19 -1.60 17.29
N GLU A 152 -0.87 -2.00 17.99
CA GLU A 152 -1.74 -1.06 18.70
C GLU A 152 -1.13 -0.57 20.01
N GLN A 153 -0.55 -1.48 20.80
CA GLN A 153 -0.10 -1.23 22.16
C GLN A 153 1.41 -1.35 22.33
N GLY A 154 2.05 -2.07 21.40
CA GLY A 154 3.47 -2.39 21.46
C GLY A 154 4.38 -1.18 21.32
N LYS A 155 5.59 -1.35 21.81
CA LYS A 155 6.65 -0.36 21.61
C LYS A 155 7.19 -0.49 20.18
N GLN A 156 7.29 0.66 19.50
CA GLN A 156 7.63 0.70 18.07
C GLN A 156 8.23 2.04 17.67
N TYR A 157 8.94 2.05 16.53
CA TYR A 157 9.23 3.27 15.82
C TYR A 157 8.17 3.53 14.77
N LYS A 158 7.78 4.80 14.63
CA LYS A 158 7.00 5.29 13.49
C LYS A 158 7.81 6.33 12.73
N PHE A 159 7.99 6.13 11.46
CA PHE A 159 8.39 7.19 10.54
C PHE A 159 7.13 7.79 9.94
N SER A 160 6.82 8.99 10.37
CA SER A 160 5.60 9.72 10.02
C SER A 160 5.91 10.81 9.02
N TYR A 161 5.15 10.87 7.95
CA TYR A 161 5.18 11.99 7.00
C TYR A 161 3.80 12.63 6.98
N LEU A 162 3.80 13.95 7.13
CA LEU A 162 2.66 14.73 7.54
C LEU A 162 2.34 15.79 6.52
N ARG A 163 1.05 15.93 6.24
CA ARG A 163 0.49 17.14 5.65
C ARG A 163 -0.01 18.04 6.77
N LEU A 164 0.91 18.68 7.48
CA LEU A 164 0.61 19.51 8.64
C LEU A 164 0.14 20.90 8.22
N SER A 165 -1.17 21.11 8.11
CA SER A 165 -1.76 22.41 7.74
C SER A 165 -1.16 23.05 6.46
N GLY A 166 -0.81 22.21 5.48
CA GLY A 166 -0.16 22.65 4.24
C GLY A 166 1.36 22.80 4.35
N LEU A 167 1.99 22.32 5.42
CA LEU A 167 3.45 22.25 5.55
C LEU A 167 3.93 20.81 5.36
N PRO A 168 4.97 20.60 4.51
CA PRO A 168 5.57 19.29 4.29
C PRO A 168 6.46 18.91 5.46
N ALA A 169 5.97 18.06 6.34
CA ALA A 169 6.68 17.68 7.55
C ALA A 169 6.89 16.17 7.65
N TRP A 170 7.92 15.75 8.38
CA TRP A 170 8.17 14.37 8.75
C TRP A 170 8.85 14.29 10.11
N GLU A 171 8.75 13.11 10.77
CA GLU A 171 9.41 12.83 12.05
C GLU A 171 9.58 11.33 12.27
N ILE A 172 10.51 10.95 13.15
CA ILE A 172 10.60 9.60 13.70
C ILE A 172 10.25 9.68 15.17
N ASP A 173 9.26 8.90 15.58
CA ASP A 173 8.81 8.79 16.96
C ASP A 173 8.93 7.36 17.46
N VAL A 174 9.12 7.25 18.78
CA VAL A 174 8.90 6.02 19.52
C VAL A 174 7.50 6.07 20.11
N PHE A 175 6.68 5.08 19.75
CA PHE A 175 5.34 4.88 20.29
C PHE A 175 5.33 3.73 21.28
N GLU A 176 4.48 3.82 22.27
CA GLU A 176 4.15 2.77 23.22
C GLU A 176 2.75 3.03 23.78
N TYR A 177 1.91 2.00 23.89
CA TYR A 177 0.50 2.13 24.29
C TYR A 177 -0.29 3.13 23.42
N GLY A 178 -0.03 3.12 22.11
CA GLY A 178 -0.69 4.02 21.15
C GLY A 178 -0.35 5.51 21.33
N ARG A 179 0.74 5.85 22.05
CA ARG A 179 1.14 7.24 22.34
C ARG A 179 2.61 7.48 22.04
N PRO A 180 2.98 8.66 21.54
CA PRO A 180 4.37 9.04 21.39
C PRO A 180 5.03 9.16 22.77
N GLN A 181 6.19 8.53 22.92
CA GLN A 181 6.99 8.55 24.13
C GLN A 181 8.21 9.46 23.99
N ASN A 182 8.88 9.36 22.86
CA ASN A 182 10.08 10.08 22.53
C ASN A 182 10.22 10.21 21.03
N SER A 183 10.79 11.30 20.58
CA SER A 183 11.08 11.52 19.15
C SER A 183 12.58 11.57 18.94
N PRO A 184 13.19 10.52 18.33
CA PRO A 184 14.60 10.55 17.93
C PRO A 184 14.93 11.72 17.01
N THR A 185 13.96 12.13 16.19
CA THR A 185 14.02 13.39 15.44
C THR A 185 12.99 14.36 15.98
N LYS A 186 13.13 15.61 15.95
CA LYS A 186 12.03 16.57 16.07
C LYS A 186 11.34 16.65 14.72
N THR A 187 10.13 17.19 14.67
CA THR A 187 9.44 17.51 13.42
C THR A 187 10.38 18.28 12.49
N GLN A 188 10.60 17.74 11.32
CA GLN A 188 11.44 18.28 10.26
C GLN A 188 10.53 18.72 9.10
N PHE A 189 11.02 19.66 8.29
CA PHE A 189 10.32 20.12 7.09
C PHE A 189 11.17 19.79 5.86
N SER A 190 10.51 19.38 4.78
CA SER A 190 11.20 19.04 3.54
C SER A 190 10.36 19.38 2.32
N ASP A 191 10.90 20.22 1.45
CA ASP A 191 10.28 20.54 0.15
C ASP A 191 10.26 19.33 -0.81
N ALA A 192 10.90 18.22 -0.44
CA ALA A 192 10.83 16.97 -1.20
C ALA A 192 9.46 16.29 -1.09
N ILE A 193 8.66 16.63 -0.07
CA ILE A 193 7.31 16.06 0.10
C ILE A 193 6.33 16.78 -0.81
N ASP A 194 5.70 16.05 -1.73
CA ASP A 194 4.57 16.57 -2.50
C ASP A 194 3.30 16.59 -1.65
N LEU A 195 2.75 17.78 -1.42
CA LEU A 195 1.57 18.02 -0.58
C LEU A 195 0.24 17.94 -1.31
N ASP A 196 0.24 17.80 -2.62
CA ASP A 196 -1.00 17.74 -3.38
C ASP A 196 -1.86 16.56 -2.91
N ASN A 197 -3.16 16.76 -2.90
CA ASN A 197 -4.08 15.67 -2.56
C ASN A 197 -4.01 14.61 -3.67
N ARG A 198 -3.82 13.35 -3.29
CA ARG A 198 -3.52 12.22 -4.18
C ARG A 198 -2.12 12.24 -4.79
N ALA A 199 -1.22 13.07 -4.30
CA ALA A 199 0.19 12.93 -4.63
C ALA A 199 0.76 11.64 -4.04
N THR A 200 1.67 11.02 -4.78
CA THR A 200 2.43 9.87 -4.32
C THR A 200 3.82 10.31 -3.91
N ASN A 201 4.23 9.95 -2.70
CA ASN A 201 5.57 10.18 -2.21
C ASN A 201 6.29 8.84 -2.03
N GLN A 202 7.47 8.70 -2.60
CA GLN A 202 8.35 7.57 -2.35
C GLN A 202 9.12 7.80 -1.05
N VAL A 203 9.14 6.79 -0.20
CA VAL A 203 9.84 6.81 1.08
C VAL A 203 10.80 5.65 1.16
N VAL A 204 12.05 5.92 1.51
CA VAL A 204 13.07 4.90 1.78
C VAL A 204 13.65 5.13 3.17
N LEU A 205 13.56 4.10 4.01
CA LEU A 205 14.14 4.06 5.35
C LEU A 205 15.23 3.00 5.40
N VAL A 206 16.44 3.39 5.74
CA VAL A 206 17.55 2.48 6.02
C VAL A 206 17.79 2.46 7.53
N ALA A 207 17.64 1.31 8.14
CA ALA A 207 17.90 1.10 9.56
C ALA A 207 19.10 0.17 9.76
N GLN A 208 20.16 0.67 10.37
CA GLN A 208 21.36 -0.10 10.71
C GLN A 208 21.73 0.20 12.17
N ASP A 209 21.67 -0.83 13.01
CA ASP A 209 21.85 -0.69 14.45
C ASP A 209 21.00 0.46 15.04
N GLU A 210 21.57 1.47 15.64
CA GLU A 210 20.88 2.66 16.14
C GLU A 210 20.76 3.80 15.12
N GLN A 211 21.23 3.61 13.88
CA GLN A 211 21.24 4.63 12.85
C GLN A 211 20.07 4.47 11.89
N PHE A 212 19.47 5.59 11.53
CA PHE A 212 18.44 5.70 10.50
C PHE A 212 18.88 6.69 9.42
N ASN A 213 18.82 6.28 8.14
CA ASN A 213 18.93 7.18 7.00
C ASN A 213 17.58 7.22 6.28
N LEU A 214 17.15 8.40 5.90
CA LEU A 214 15.84 8.66 5.33
C LEU A 214 15.97 9.33 3.98
N TYR A 215 15.14 8.88 3.04
CA TYR A 215 15.01 9.51 1.72
C TYR A 215 13.52 9.68 1.43
N ILE A 216 13.16 10.84 0.87
CA ILE A 216 11.81 11.13 0.41
C ILE A 216 11.94 11.64 -1.03
N ASN A 217 11.25 10.98 -1.96
CA ASN A 217 11.33 11.29 -3.39
C ASN A 217 12.78 11.39 -3.91
N GLY A 218 13.64 10.46 -3.48
CA GLY A 218 15.06 10.41 -3.83
C GLY A 218 15.95 11.43 -3.10
N VAL A 219 15.38 12.34 -2.31
CA VAL A 219 16.14 13.37 -1.59
C VAL A 219 16.49 12.86 -0.20
N HIS A 220 17.80 12.79 0.11
CA HIS A 220 18.29 12.40 1.43
C HIS A 220 17.89 13.43 2.49
N GLN A 221 17.15 12.99 3.51
CA GLN A 221 16.65 13.84 4.60
C GLN A 221 17.61 13.96 5.78
N GLY A 222 18.60 13.09 5.85
CA GLY A 222 19.64 13.08 6.88
C GLY A 222 19.88 11.71 7.49
N ARG A 223 20.84 11.70 8.41
CA ARG A 223 21.24 10.55 9.21
C ARG A 223 20.96 10.83 10.69
N TYR A 224 20.20 9.96 11.31
CA TYR A 224 19.74 10.12 12.69
C TYR A 224 20.16 8.93 13.54
N TYR A 225 20.35 9.17 14.83
CA TYR A 225 20.79 8.16 15.77
C TYR A 225 19.85 8.10 16.96
N ASP A 226 19.33 6.91 17.27
CA ASP A 226 18.69 6.67 18.56
C ASP A 226 19.65 5.98 19.52
N TYR A 227 20.42 6.77 20.23
CA TYR A 227 21.35 6.30 21.27
C TYR A 227 20.64 5.62 22.45
N SER A 228 19.33 5.83 22.59
CA SER A 228 18.54 5.16 23.63
C SER A 228 18.25 3.70 23.29
N LYS A 229 18.41 3.30 22.03
CA LYS A 229 18.23 1.92 21.54
C LYS A 229 16.91 1.32 22.01
N GLN A 230 15.83 2.07 21.82
CA GLN A 230 14.51 1.67 22.32
C GLN A 230 14.10 0.29 21.82
N ARG A 231 14.36 0.00 20.54
CA ARG A 231 14.21 -1.34 19.94
C ARG A 231 15.23 -1.54 18.82
N MET A 232 15.80 -2.74 18.78
CA MET A 232 16.81 -3.08 17.76
C MET A 232 16.26 -4.00 16.65
N GLU A 233 15.09 -4.62 16.87
CA GLU A 233 14.42 -5.50 15.92
C GLU A 233 12.91 -5.54 16.18
N GLY A 234 12.13 -6.00 15.22
CA GLY A 234 10.70 -6.21 15.36
C GLY A 234 9.96 -6.23 14.04
N VAL A 235 8.64 -6.34 14.12
CA VAL A 235 7.75 -6.43 12.97
C VAL A 235 7.51 -5.08 12.29
N PHE A 236 6.85 -5.12 11.13
CA PHE A 236 6.57 -3.97 10.28
C PHE A 236 5.06 -3.76 10.11
N GLY A 237 4.70 -2.52 9.83
CA GLY A 237 3.33 -2.15 9.50
C GLY A 237 3.25 -0.77 8.88
N PHE A 238 2.03 -0.39 8.54
CA PHE A 238 1.71 0.97 8.10
C PHE A 238 0.54 1.49 8.92
N SER A 239 0.49 2.79 9.15
CA SER A 239 -0.62 3.41 9.87
C SER A 239 -1.01 4.75 9.27
N ALA A 240 -2.23 5.15 9.55
CA ALA A 240 -2.70 6.50 9.32
C ALA A 240 -3.27 7.08 10.60
N ASP A 241 -3.07 8.39 10.79
CA ASP A 241 -3.69 9.19 11.84
C ASP A 241 -4.36 10.41 11.19
N GLN A 242 -5.53 10.79 11.68
CA GLN A 242 -6.31 11.90 11.13
C GLN A 242 -6.98 12.71 12.23
N ASP A 243 -7.03 14.03 12.06
CA ASP A 243 -7.66 14.94 13.02
C ASP A 243 -9.15 15.15 12.73
N SER A 244 -9.57 15.10 11.46
CA SER A 244 -10.95 15.40 11.07
C SER A 244 -11.25 14.99 9.63
N GLY A 245 -12.53 14.89 9.29
CA GLY A 245 -12.98 14.62 7.93
C GLY A 245 -12.92 13.16 7.52
N GLU A 246 -12.54 12.89 6.29
CA GLU A 246 -12.28 11.57 5.75
C GLU A 246 -10.93 11.57 5.05
N GLY A 247 -10.18 10.49 5.17
CA GLY A 247 -8.87 10.35 4.54
C GLY A 247 -8.38 8.92 4.46
N SER A 248 -7.34 8.72 3.67
CA SER A 248 -6.67 7.44 3.54
C SER A 248 -5.19 7.60 3.22
N CYS A 249 -4.41 6.62 3.64
CA CYS A 249 -3.04 6.39 3.19
C CYS A 249 -3.02 5.07 2.43
N ASN A 250 -2.64 5.11 1.15
CA ASN A 250 -2.45 3.92 0.32
C ASN A 250 -0.96 3.68 0.13
N TYR A 251 -0.51 2.48 0.47
CA TYR A 251 0.89 2.04 0.44
C TYR A 251 1.04 1.02 -0.68
N GLU A 252 1.92 1.31 -1.63
CA GLU A 252 2.14 0.50 -2.83
C GLU A 252 3.62 0.29 -3.08
N ASN A 253 3.95 -0.68 -3.92
CA ASN A 253 5.31 -0.98 -4.35
C ASN A 253 6.28 -1.11 -3.17
N SER A 254 5.81 -1.67 -2.04
CA SER A 254 6.59 -1.78 -0.82
C SER A 254 7.42 -3.04 -0.79
N TRP A 255 8.62 -2.93 -0.24
CA TRP A 255 9.48 -4.07 0.00
C TRP A 255 10.38 -3.84 1.22
N VAL A 256 10.89 -4.92 1.77
CA VAL A 256 11.90 -4.95 2.83
C VAL A 256 13.09 -5.77 2.36
N TRP A 257 14.25 -5.15 2.37
CA TRP A 257 15.55 -5.75 2.06
C TRP A 257 16.35 -5.89 3.35
N ALA A 258 16.69 -7.11 3.73
CA ALA A 258 17.52 -7.35 4.91
C ALA A 258 18.98 -6.99 4.61
N LEU A 259 19.64 -6.32 5.56
CA LEU A 259 21.08 -6.02 5.54
C LEU A 259 21.81 -7.00 6.46
N GLU A 260 22.95 -7.54 6.01
CA GLU A 260 23.83 -8.41 6.80
C GLU A 260 24.71 -7.62 7.79
#